data_0ae417cbefb3f70c99b72ac67bb10dfa
#
_entry.id   0ae417cbefb3f70c99b72ac67bb10dfa
#
_cell.length_a   1.000
_cell.length_b   1.000
_cell.length_c   1.000
_cell.angle_alpha   90.00
_cell.angle_beta   90.00
_cell.angle_gamma   90.00
#
_symmetry.space_group_name_H-M   'P 1'
#
loop_
_entity.id
_entity.type
_entity.pdbx_description
1 polymer ?
#
loop_
_entity_poly.entity_id
_entity_poly.type
_entity_poly.pdbx_seq_one_letter_code
_entity_poly.pdbx_strand_id
1 'polypeptide(L)'
;DLIFFIFGDLKRQDMDLHLSDLVELLQSGKGVILFDGLDEIKSENCRRFYKEMENLADSYPEASYIVSSRPTMNFRGLSRFTVYDLQPFSQEQAVEMVGKLDQSVVDPVIQKDFIQDLKCNRFGFDWRERMDFLGNPLFLTILLLAYEGNHDIPTERYLFYEQAYDAMAKKHDAAKALTREFATGLNSREFQNY
;
A
#
# COMPACT_ATOMS: atom_id res chain seq x y z
N ASP A 1 -27.04 7.12 0.09
CA ASP A 1 -27.07 5.66 -0.11
C ASP A 1 -25.87 5.25 -0.95
N LEU A 2 -25.11 4.29 -0.42
CA LEU A 2 -23.81 3.89 -0.97
C LEU A 2 -23.92 3.31 -2.39
N ILE A 3 -25.02 2.61 -2.70
CA ILE A 3 -25.24 2.05 -4.04
C ILE A 3 -25.34 3.14 -5.12
N PHE A 4 -25.99 4.26 -4.81
CA PHE A 4 -26.07 5.38 -5.77
C PHE A 4 -24.73 6.08 -5.93
N PHE A 5 -23.91 6.11 -4.91
CA PHE A 5 -22.55 6.62 -5.01
C PHE A 5 -21.71 5.74 -5.94
N ILE A 6 -21.72 4.42 -5.74
CA ILE A 6 -21.02 3.44 -6.58
C ILE A 6 -21.50 3.53 -8.04
N PHE A 7 -22.83 3.57 -8.24
CA PHE A 7 -23.40 3.71 -9.57
C PHE A 7 -23.01 5.02 -10.27
N GLY A 8 -22.99 6.14 -9.53
CA GLY A 8 -22.55 7.43 -10.04
C GLY A 8 -21.07 7.45 -10.42
N ASP A 9 -20.23 6.70 -9.71
CA ASP A 9 -18.82 6.57 -10.03
C ASP A 9 -18.60 5.73 -11.29
N LEU A 10 -19.27 4.61 -11.43
CA LEU A 10 -19.24 3.78 -12.64
C LEU A 10 -19.72 4.55 -13.89
N LYS A 11 -20.75 5.36 -13.75
CA LYS A 11 -21.22 6.25 -14.84
C LYS A 11 -20.19 7.29 -15.26
N ARG A 12 -19.39 7.81 -14.33
CA ARG A 12 -18.30 8.77 -14.64
C ARG A 12 -17.15 8.13 -15.42
N GLN A 13 -17.03 6.81 -15.36
CA GLN A 13 -16.03 6.03 -16.10
C GLN A 13 -16.53 5.57 -17.48
N ASP A 14 -17.53 6.28 -18.06
CA ASP A 14 -18.14 6.00 -19.38
C ASP A 14 -18.70 4.57 -19.54
N MET A 15 -19.05 3.90 -18.43
CA MET A 15 -19.75 2.62 -18.50
C MET A 15 -21.22 2.83 -18.86
N ASP A 16 -21.64 2.26 -19.97
CA ASP A 16 -23.06 2.21 -20.38
C ASP A 16 -23.81 1.16 -19.54
N LEU A 17 -24.05 1.53 -18.28
CA LEU A 17 -24.65 0.70 -17.25
C LEU A 17 -25.91 1.34 -16.71
N HIS A 18 -26.98 0.57 -16.54
CA HIS A 18 -28.18 0.99 -15.82
C HIS A 18 -28.08 0.56 -14.35
N LEU A 19 -28.77 1.28 -13.46
CA LEU A 19 -28.81 0.91 -12.03
C LEU A 19 -29.35 -0.51 -11.83
N SER A 20 -30.29 -0.95 -12.67
CA SER A 20 -30.81 -2.32 -12.69
C SER A 20 -29.72 -3.37 -12.89
N ASP A 21 -28.74 -3.08 -13.75
CA ASP A 21 -27.67 -4.03 -14.07
C ASP A 21 -26.71 -4.20 -12.89
N LEU A 22 -26.41 -3.08 -12.17
CA LEU A 22 -25.66 -3.12 -10.93
C LEU A 22 -26.40 -3.91 -9.85
N VAL A 23 -27.71 -3.68 -9.69
CA VAL A 23 -28.56 -4.40 -8.73
C VAL A 23 -28.58 -5.89 -9.06
N GLU A 24 -28.78 -6.27 -10.32
CA GLU A 24 -28.78 -7.66 -10.76
C GLU A 24 -27.41 -8.33 -10.52
N LEU A 25 -26.30 -7.63 -10.80
CA LEU A 25 -24.95 -8.11 -10.52
C LEU A 25 -24.77 -8.43 -9.03
N LEU A 26 -25.20 -7.52 -8.15
CA LEU A 26 -25.07 -7.72 -6.71
C LEU A 26 -25.97 -8.84 -6.19
N GLN A 27 -27.21 -8.93 -6.69
CA GLN A 27 -28.17 -9.99 -6.33
C GLN A 27 -27.75 -11.37 -6.82
N SER A 28 -27.03 -11.44 -7.96
CA SER A 28 -26.55 -12.72 -8.52
C SER A 28 -25.35 -13.33 -7.77
N GLY A 29 -24.79 -12.63 -6.78
CA GLY A 29 -23.59 -13.06 -6.07
C GLY A 29 -22.28 -12.99 -6.88
N LYS A 30 -22.31 -12.43 -8.08
CA LYS A 30 -21.13 -12.26 -8.94
C LYS A 30 -20.40 -10.93 -8.70
N GLY A 31 -21.04 -10.02 -7.95
CA GLY A 31 -20.47 -8.72 -7.61
C GLY A 31 -19.49 -8.81 -6.44
N VAL A 32 -18.33 -8.15 -6.58
CA VAL A 32 -17.37 -7.93 -5.49
C VAL A 32 -17.18 -6.43 -5.34
N ILE A 33 -17.42 -5.89 -4.14
CA ILE A 33 -17.20 -4.49 -3.81
C ILE A 33 -15.98 -4.38 -2.92
N LEU A 34 -15.01 -3.56 -3.34
CA LEU A 34 -13.78 -3.30 -2.61
C LEU A 34 -13.83 -1.85 -2.08
N PHE A 35 -13.75 -1.70 -0.76
CA PHE A 35 -13.58 -0.40 -0.10
C PHE A 35 -12.15 -0.31 0.42
N ASP A 36 -11.37 0.57 -0.19
CA ASP A 36 -9.99 0.78 0.22
C ASP A 36 -9.85 2.01 1.10
N GLY A 37 -9.05 1.90 2.18
CA GLY A 37 -8.70 3.03 3.03
C GLY A 37 -9.81 3.51 3.98
N LEU A 38 -10.50 2.61 4.67
CA LEU A 38 -11.57 2.96 5.62
C LEU A 38 -11.10 3.94 6.71
N ASP A 39 -9.82 3.91 7.09
CA ASP A 39 -9.21 4.82 8.05
C ASP A 39 -9.05 6.27 7.55
N GLU A 40 -9.19 6.52 6.26
CA GLU A 40 -9.12 7.85 5.66
C GLU A 40 -10.44 8.63 5.79
N ILE A 41 -11.51 7.96 6.20
CA ILE A 41 -12.80 8.60 6.43
C ILE A 41 -12.73 9.48 7.68
N LYS A 42 -13.17 10.73 7.55
CA LYS A 42 -13.25 11.66 8.70
C LYS A 42 -14.09 11.04 9.82
N SER A 43 -13.63 11.14 11.05
CA SER A 43 -14.25 10.52 12.24
C SER A 43 -15.76 10.84 12.39
N GLU A 44 -16.18 12.05 12.00
CA GLU A 44 -17.57 12.49 12.01
C GLU A 44 -18.47 11.68 11.06
N ASN A 45 -17.91 11.14 9.97
CA ASN A 45 -18.62 10.39 8.93
C ASN A 45 -18.53 8.88 9.12
N CYS A 46 -17.60 8.35 9.93
CA CYS A 46 -17.36 6.92 10.08
C CYS A 46 -18.64 6.15 10.46
N ARG A 47 -19.38 6.64 11.47
CA ARG A 47 -20.62 5.97 11.92
C ARG A 47 -21.66 5.88 10.82
N ARG A 48 -21.81 6.94 10.02
CA ARG A 48 -22.75 6.96 8.90
C ARG A 48 -22.33 5.99 7.83
N PHE A 49 -21.03 5.99 7.49
CA PHE A 49 -20.47 5.09 6.48
C PHE A 49 -20.61 3.62 6.88
N TYR A 50 -20.32 3.26 8.14
CA TYR A 50 -20.52 1.91 8.65
C TYR A 50 -21.96 1.45 8.50
N LYS A 51 -22.92 2.32 8.86
CA LYS A 51 -24.33 2.01 8.70
C LYS A 51 -24.73 1.81 7.24
N GLU A 52 -24.21 2.61 6.33
CA GLU A 52 -24.45 2.46 4.88
C GLU A 52 -23.84 1.16 4.33
N MET A 53 -22.68 0.77 4.81
CA MET A 53 -22.04 -0.52 4.44
C MET A 53 -22.85 -1.71 4.96
N GLU A 54 -23.29 -1.68 6.21
CA GLU A 54 -24.15 -2.73 6.79
C GLU A 54 -25.47 -2.83 6.01
N ASN A 55 -26.12 -1.70 5.71
CA ASN A 55 -27.33 -1.66 4.90
C ASN A 55 -27.13 -2.23 3.50
N LEU A 56 -25.97 -1.94 2.87
CA LEU A 56 -25.63 -2.48 1.56
C LEU A 56 -25.44 -4.00 1.61
N ALA A 57 -24.71 -4.50 2.61
CA ALA A 57 -24.50 -5.92 2.82
C ALA A 57 -25.81 -6.67 3.18
N ASP A 58 -26.72 -6.03 3.91
CA ASP A 58 -28.05 -6.58 4.21
C ASP A 58 -28.96 -6.63 2.98
N SER A 59 -28.86 -5.62 2.10
CA SER A 59 -29.69 -5.52 0.89
C SER A 59 -29.23 -6.49 -0.20
N TYR A 60 -27.93 -6.80 -0.25
CA TYR A 60 -27.33 -7.67 -1.26
C TYR A 60 -26.41 -8.71 -0.60
N PRO A 61 -26.97 -9.68 0.14
CA PRO A 61 -26.22 -10.64 0.95
C PRO A 61 -25.41 -11.65 0.12
N GLU A 62 -25.75 -11.82 -1.15
CA GLU A 62 -25.03 -12.72 -2.07
C GLU A 62 -23.75 -12.07 -2.64
N ALA A 63 -23.64 -10.75 -2.61
CA ALA A 63 -22.45 -10.05 -3.06
C ALA A 63 -21.28 -10.18 -2.05
N SER A 64 -20.06 -10.08 -2.53
CA SER A 64 -18.86 -10.11 -1.69
C SER A 64 -18.37 -8.68 -1.39
N TYR A 65 -17.98 -8.45 -0.14
CA TYR A 65 -17.49 -7.16 0.32
C TYR A 65 -16.12 -7.33 0.97
N ILE A 66 -15.15 -6.54 0.54
CA ILE A 66 -13.80 -6.51 1.11
C ILE A 66 -13.49 -5.06 1.48
N VAL A 67 -12.99 -4.87 2.69
CA VAL A 67 -12.66 -3.55 3.23
C VAL A 67 -11.23 -3.57 3.73
N SER A 68 -10.40 -2.64 3.26
CA SER A 68 -9.07 -2.43 3.80
C SER A 68 -9.05 -1.26 4.79
N SER A 69 -8.20 -1.36 5.81
CA SER A 69 -7.99 -0.30 6.80
C SER A 69 -6.69 -0.52 7.57
N ARG A 70 -6.15 0.54 8.14
CA ARG A 70 -5.08 0.40 9.14
C ARG A 70 -5.64 -0.20 10.44
N PRO A 71 -4.82 -0.92 11.24
CA PRO A 71 -5.27 -1.62 12.45
C PRO A 71 -5.70 -0.70 13.60
N THR A 72 -5.51 0.62 13.44
CA THR A 72 -5.88 1.64 14.44
C THR A 72 -7.38 1.92 14.52
N MET A 73 -8.17 1.40 13.58
CA MET A 73 -9.60 1.66 13.50
C MET A 73 -10.42 0.74 14.42
N ASN A 74 -11.53 1.27 14.91
CA ASN A 74 -12.49 0.50 15.71
C ASN A 74 -13.62 -0.04 14.80
N PHE A 75 -13.61 -1.35 14.58
CA PHE A 75 -14.57 -2.04 13.69
C PHE A 75 -15.86 -2.51 14.38
N ARG A 76 -16.13 -2.10 15.62
CA ARG A 76 -17.30 -2.56 16.40
C ARG A 76 -18.67 -2.29 15.74
N GLY A 77 -18.72 -1.41 14.73
CA GLY A 77 -19.93 -1.09 14.00
C GLY A 77 -20.15 -1.95 12.74
N LEU A 78 -19.27 -2.90 12.44
CA LEU A 78 -19.29 -3.73 11.23
C LEU A 78 -19.57 -5.19 11.60
N SER A 79 -20.81 -5.49 12.02
CA SER A 79 -21.20 -6.80 12.53
C SER A 79 -21.26 -7.90 11.46
N ARG A 80 -21.44 -7.51 10.20
CA ARG A 80 -21.48 -8.41 9.03
C ARG A 80 -20.08 -8.76 8.51
N PHE A 81 -19.04 -8.09 9.00
CA PHE A 81 -17.68 -8.24 8.48
C PHE A 81 -16.82 -9.03 9.46
N THR A 82 -16.01 -9.94 8.91
CA THR A 82 -14.97 -10.64 9.66
C THR A 82 -13.66 -9.89 9.49
N VAL A 83 -13.01 -9.56 10.61
CA VAL A 83 -11.73 -8.85 10.60
C VAL A 83 -10.58 -9.86 10.50
N TYR A 84 -9.66 -9.59 9.59
CA TYR A 84 -8.42 -10.33 9.41
C TYR A 84 -7.23 -9.40 9.50
N ASP A 85 -6.21 -9.78 10.26
CA ASP A 85 -4.94 -9.05 10.32
C ASP A 85 -3.98 -9.61 9.27
N LEU A 86 -3.49 -8.74 8.39
CA LEU A 86 -2.45 -9.11 7.43
C LEU A 86 -1.13 -9.31 8.17
N GLN A 87 -0.54 -10.48 7.98
CA GLN A 87 0.75 -10.80 8.57
C GLN A 87 1.90 -10.21 7.73
N PRO A 88 3.02 -9.85 8.35
CA PRO A 88 4.23 -9.48 7.63
C PRO A 88 4.66 -10.62 6.68
N PHE A 89 5.36 -10.30 5.62
CA PHE A 89 5.93 -11.29 4.72
C PHE A 89 6.94 -12.20 5.44
N SER A 90 6.92 -13.47 5.09
CA SER A 90 8.06 -14.35 5.37
C SER A 90 9.26 -13.97 4.49
N GLN A 91 10.44 -14.51 4.79
CA GLN A 91 11.64 -14.29 3.98
C GLN A 91 11.42 -14.77 2.53
N GLU A 92 10.74 -15.90 2.34
CA GLU A 92 10.42 -16.45 1.02
C GLU A 92 9.49 -15.51 0.24
N GLN A 93 8.45 -14.99 0.90
CA GLN A 93 7.51 -14.04 0.29
C GLN A 93 8.18 -12.73 -0.08
N ALA A 94 9.10 -12.24 0.77
CA ALA A 94 9.88 -11.03 0.49
C ALA A 94 10.78 -11.24 -0.75
N VAL A 95 11.47 -12.38 -0.83
CA VAL A 95 12.29 -12.76 -2.00
C VAL A 95 11.42 -12.86 -3.26
N GLU A 96 10.25 -13.49 -3.15
CA GLU A 96 9.32 -13.62 -4.27
C GLU A 96 8.81 -12.25 -4.74
N MET A 97 8.43 -11.37 -3.81
CA MET A 97 7.99 -10.01 -4.11
C MET A 97 9.07 -9.22 -4.84
N VAL A 98 10.31 -9.22 -4.32
CA VAL A 98 11.43 -8.54 -4.97
C VAL A 98 11.67 -9.10 -6.37
N GLY A 99 11.61 -10.42 -6.55
CA GLY A 99 11.80 -11.07 -7.85
C GLY A 99 10.72 -10.75 -8.90
N LYS A 100 9.55 -10.28 -8.47
CA LYS A 100 8.43 -9.87 -9.34
C LYS A 100 8.44 -8.38 -9.70
N LEU A 101 9.32 -7.59 -9.11
CA LEU A 101 9.43 -6.16 -9.46
C LEU A 101 9.91 -5.99 -10.89
N ASP A 102 9.29 -5.04 -11.59
CA ASP A 102 9.62 -4.73 -12.96
C ASP A 102 11.04 -4.11 -13.09
N GLN A 103 11.71 -4.39 -14.21
CA GLN A 103 13.04 -3.87 -14.50
C GLN A 103 13.08 -2.33 -14.64
N SER A 104 11.93 -1.69 -14.83
CA SER A 104 11.83 -0.23 -14.77
C SER A 104 11.98 0.35 -13.36
N VAL A 105 11.82 -0.49 -12.33
CA VAL A 105 11.90 -0.08 -10.92
C VAL A 105 13.33 -0.23 -10.40
N VAL A 106 14.02 -1.32 -10.78
CA VAL A 106 15.36 -1.66 -10.28
C VAL A 106 16.18 -2.38 -11.36
N ASP A 107 17.51 -2.16 -11.38
CA ASP A 107 18.41 -2.89 -12.24
C ASP A 107 18.38 -4.40 -11.95
N PRO A 108 18.28 -5.27 -13.00
CA PRO A 108 18.20 -6.73 -12.80
C PRO A 108 19.41 -7.35 -12.08
N VAL A 109 20.60 -6.74 -12.22
CA VAL A 109 21.81 -7.22 -11.53
C VAL A 109 21.69 -6.92 -10.05
N ILE A 110 21.32 -5.71 -9.71
CA ILE A 110 21.10 -5.26 -8.32
C ILE A 110 19.97 -6.05 -7.65
N GLN A 111 18.87 -6.26 -8.37
CA GLN A 111 17.75 -7.09 -7.89
C GLN A 111 18.22 -8.51 -7.51
N LYS A 112 19.04 -9.12 -8.36
CA LYS A 112 19.58 -10.47 -8.13
C LYS A 112 20.52 -10.50 -6.93
N ASP A 113 21.42 -9.52 -6.81
CA ASP A 113 22.38 -9.43 -5.70
C ASP A 113 21.64 -9.20 -4.37
N PHE A 114 20.66 -8.31 -4.36
CA PHE A 114 19.80 -8.07 -3.20
C PHE A 114 19.02 -9.33 -2.76
N ILE A 115 18.46 -10.09 -3.71
CA ILE A 115 17.80 -11.37 -3.43
C ILE A 115 18.78 -12.37 -2.81
N GLN A 116 20.02 -12.41 -3.32
CA GLN A 116 21.06 -13.27 -2.78
C GLN A 116 21.37 -12.89 -1.32
N ASP A 117 21.50 -11.60 -1.06
CA ASP A 117 21.82 -11.08 0.26
C ASP A 117 20.68 -11.28 1.26
N LEU A 118 19.41 -11.14 0.82
CA LEU A 118 18.24 -11.52 1.61
C LEU A 118 18.26 -13.01 2.00
N LYS A 119 18.56 -13.90 1.05
CA LYS A 119 18.60 -15.36 1.27
C LYS A 119 19.74 -15.77 2.19
N CYS A 120 20.90 -15.15 2.06
CA CYS A 120 22.10 -15.48 2.82
C CYS A 120 22.17 -14.75 4.17
N ASN A 121 21.19 -13.94 4.51
CA ASN A 121 21.20 -13.09 5.71
C ASN A 121 22.48 -12.24 5.84
N ARG A 122 23.01 -11.76 4.71
CA ARG A 122 24.25 -10.95 4.69
C ARG A 122 24.11 -9.61 5.39
N PHE A 123 22.88 -9.14 5.54
CA PHE A 123 22.59 -7.89 6.24
C PHE A 123 22.79 -7.96 7.77
N GLY A 124 23.24 -9.13 8.29
CA GLY A 124 23.50 -9.32 9.72
C GLY A 124 22.26 -9.21 10.61
N PHE A 125 21.07 -9.33 10.03
CA PHE A 125 19.82 -9.26 10.77
C PHE A 125 19.20 -10.65 10.88
N ASP A 126 18.77 -11.05 12.07
CA ASP A 126 17.81 -12.14 12.17
C ASP A 126 16.47 -11.65 11.57
N TRP A 127 15.93 -12.40 10.57
CA TRP A 127 14.65 -12.09 9.96
C TRP A 127 13.55 -11.89 11.02
N ARG A 128 13.56 -12.68 12.08
CA ARG A 128 12.59 -12.60 13.18
C ARG A 128 12.67 -11.29 13.95
N GLU A 129 13.85 -10.75 14.14
CA GLU A 129 14.06 -9.48 14.83
C GLU A 129 13.69 -8.27 13.98
N ARG A 130 13.67 -8.43 12.66
CA ARG A 130 13.41 -7.37 11.69
C ARG A 130 12.14 -7.59 10.86
N MET A 131 11.28 -8.54 11.28
CA MET A 131 10.07 -8.91 10.54
C MET A 131 9.12 -7.72 10.34
N ASP A 132 9.03 -6.82 11.33
CA ASP A 132 8.25 -5.58 11.23
C ASP A 132 8.72 -4.66 10.08
N PHE A 133 9.96 -4.80 9.67
CA PHE A 133 10.61 -3.97 8.69
C PHE A 133 10.77 -4.69 7.34
N LEU A 134 11.44 -5.84 7.33
CA LEU A 134 11.70 -6.61 6.11
C LEU A 134 10.44 -7.33 5.61
N GLY A 135 9.52 -7.65 6.49
CA GLY A 135 8.22 -8.21 6.14
C GLY A 135 7.19 -7.19 5.65
N ASN A 136 7.53 -5.89 5.64
CA ASN A 136 6.65 -4.87 5.10
C ASN A 136 7.03 -4.58 3.64
N PRO A 137 6.10 -4.78 2.66
CA PRO A 137 6.38 -4.57 1.23
C PRO A 137 6.93 -3.19 0.89
N LEU A 138 6.40 -2.15 1.53
CA LEU A 138 6.85 -0.78 1.30
C LEU A 138 8.30 -0.60 1.77
N PHE A 139 8.61 -0.99 3.00
CA PHE A 139 9.97 -0.89 3.52
C PHE A 139 10.96 -1.74 2.74
N LEU A 140 10.55 -2.93 2.30
CA LEU A 140 11.38 -3.80 1.48
C LEU A 140 11.72 -3.16 0.13
N THR A 141 10.73 -2.50 -0.51
CA THR A 141 10.96 -1.76 -1.76
C THR A 141 11.91 -0.58 -1.55
N ILE A 142 11.71 0.19 -0.49
CA ILE A 142 12.57 1.32 -0.13
C ILE A 142 14.00 0.84 0.15
N LEU A 143 14.15 -0.31 0.84
CA LEU A 143 15.43 -0.93 1.12
C LEU A 143 16.18 -1.31 -0.16
N LEU A 144 15.48 -1.90 -1.12
CA LEU A 144 16.03 -2.23 -2.42
C LEU A 144 16.51 -0.98 -3.17
N LEU A 145 15.74 0.12 -3.13
CA LEU A 145 16.15 1.39 -3.74
C LEU A 145 17.38 2.02 -3.06
N ALA A 146 17.51 1.90 -1.74
CA ALA A 146 18.68 2.34 -1.01
C ALA A 146 19.90 1.47 -1.32
N TYR A 147 19.72 0.16 -1.43
CA TYR A 147 20.74 -0.80 -1.82
C TYR A 147 21.30 -0.54 -3.23
N GLU A 148 20.45 -0.11 -4.19
CA GLU A 148 20.88 0.29 -5.53
C GLU A 148 21.91 1.42 -5.50
N GLY A 149 21.83 2.33 -4.53
CA GLY A 149 22.76 3.46 -4.41
C GLY A 149 24.09 3.14 -3.76
N ASN A 150 24.12 2.25 -2.78
CA ASN A 150 25.27 2.06 -1.89
C ASN A 150 25.80 0.62 -1.81
N HIS A 151 25.10 -0.38 -2.36
CA HIS A 151 25.39 -1.82 -2.25
C HIS A 151 25.57 -2.32 -0.81
N ASP A 152 25.08 -1.55 0.16
CA ASP A 152 25.12 -1.87 1.58
C ASP A 152 23.86 -1.35 2.27
N ILE A 153 23.46 -2.05 3.33
CA ILE A 153 22.29 -1.68 4.13
C ILE A 153 22.76 -1.24 5.50
N PRO A 154 22.41 -0.01 5.92
CA PRO A 154 22.77 0.47 7.23
C PRO A 154 22.20 -0.41 8.34
N THR A 155 23.01 -0.76 9.31
CA THR A 155 22.57 -1.47 10.52
C THR A 155 21.67 -0.60 11.41
N GLU A 156 21.87 0.71 11.36
CA GLU A 156 21.13 1.69 12.15
C GLU A 156 19.85 2.14 11.44
N ARG A 157 18.71 2.07 12.13
CA ARG A 157 17.39 2.41 11.56
C ARG A 157 17.33 3.82 10.99
N TYR A 158 17.92 4.81 11.67
CA TYR A 158 17.86 6.21 11.23
C TYR A 158 18.64 6.44 9.93
N LEU A 159 19.81 5.80 9.78
CA LEU A 159 20.61 5.86 8.54
C LEU A 159 19.86 5.23 7.38
N PHE A 160 19.12 4.14 7.65
CA PHE A 160 18.27 3.53 6.65
C PHE A 160 17.17 4.50 6.16
N TYR A 161 16.45 5.18 7.07
CA TYR A 161 15.43 6.15 6.66
C TYR A 161 16.03 7.33 5.90
N GLU A 162 17.20 7.80 6.27
CA GLU A 162 17.93 8.85 5.56
C GLU A 162 18.25 8.42 4.13
N GLN A 163 18.87 7.24 3.95
CA GLN A 163 19.20 6.71 2.62
C GLN A 163 17.96 6.42 1.77
N ALA A 164 16.91 5.89 2.39
CA ALA A 164 15.63 5.63 1.76
C ALA A 164 15.00 6.93 1.22
N TYR A 165 14.98 7.98 2.04
CA TYR A 165 14.49 9.29 1.64
C TYR A 165 15.29 9.86 0.46
N ASP A 166 16.60 9.82 0.53
CA ASP A 166 17.51 10.29 -0.54
C ASP A 166 17.29 9.52 -1.85
N ALA A 167 17.16 8.20 -1.77
CA ALA A 167 16.90 7.37 -2.96
C ALA A 167 15.55 7.68 -3.61
N MET A 168 14.50 7.83 -2.80
CA MET A 168 13.16 8.20 -3.28
C MET A 168 13.14 9.61 -3.89
N ALA A 169 13.78 10.58 -3.26
CA ALA A 169 13.87 11.95 -3.75
C ALA A 169 14.59 12.00 -5.11
N LYS A 170 15.73 11.33 -5.23
CA LYS A 170 16.51 11.27 -6.49
C LYS A 170 15.72 10.60 -7.63
N LYS A 171 15.05 9.47 -7.37
CA LYS A 171 14.21 8.79 -8.40
C LYS A 171 13.01 9.62 -8.80
N HIS A 172 12.34 10.27 -7.84
CA HIS A 172 11.20 11.15 -8.13
C HIS A 172 11.60 12.36 -8.97
N ASP A 173 12.73 12.98 -8.68
CA ASP A 173 13.23 14.14 -9.43
C ASP A 173 13.70 13.73 -10.83
N ALA A 174 14.36 12.58 -10.97
CA ALA A 174 14.73 12.01 -12.25
C ALA A 174 13.49 11.67 -13.13
N ALA A 175 12.46 11.07 -12.53
CA ALA A 175 11.22 10.71 -13.23
C ALA A 175 10.42 11.93 -13.71
N LYS A 176 10.51 13.07 -13.00
CA LYS A 176 9.81 14.30 -13.36
C LYS A 176 10.61 15.23 -14.27
N ALA A 177 11.87 14.92 -14.60
CA ALA A 177 12.81 15.79 -15.33
C ALA A 177 12.83 17.24 -14.80
N LEU A 178 12.47 17.42 -13.54
CA LEU A 178 12.39 18.71 -12.87
C LEU A 178 13.57 18.84 -11.93
N THR A 179 14.55 19.64 -12.30
CA THR A 179 15.41 20.30 -11.32
C THR A 179 14.51 21.21 -10.49
N ARG A 180 13.98 20.71 -9.37
CA ARG A 180 13.33 21.57 -8.39
C ARG A 180 14.45 22.35 -7.68
N GLU A 181 14.69 23.57 -8.12
CA GLU A 181 15.16 24.59 -7.21
C GLU A 181 14.06 24.72 -6.14
N PHE A 182 14.37 24.27 -4.92
CA PHE A 182 13.46 24.47 -3.80
C PHE A 182 13.17 25.96 -3.70
N ALA A 183 11.90 26.33 -3.67
CA ALA A 183 11.43 27.72 -3.59
C ALA A 183 12.02 28.49 -2.38
N THR A 184 12.68 27.80 -1.47
CA THR A 184 13.34 28.32 -0.27
C THR A 184 14.87 28.45 -0.41
N GLY A 185 15.47 27.96 -1.51
CA GLY A 185 16.93 27.92 -1.68
C GLY A 185 17.66 26.96 -0.74
N LEU A 186 16.94 26.14 0.05
CA LEU A 186 17.50 25.14 0.94
C LEU A 186 17.81 23.86 0.15
N ASN A 187 18.97 23.27 0.38
CA ASN A 187 19.30 21.95 -0.18
C ASN A 187 18.60 20.84 0.63
N SER A 188 18.60 19.60 0.11
CA SER A 188 17.93 18.46 0.75
C SER A 188 18.39 18.18 2.18
N ARG A 189 19.64 18.48 2.55
CA ARG A 189 20.15 18.32 3.92
C ARG A 189 19.67 19.40 4.87
N GLU A 190 19.45 20.61 4.37
CA GLU A 190 18.95 21.72 5.19
C GLU A 190 17.46 21.55 5.50
N PHE A 191 16.71 20.86 4.62
CA PHE A 191 15.30 20.53 4.86
C PHE A 191 15.10 19.43 5.92
N GLN A 192 16.08 18.54 6.10
CA GLN A 192 16.04 17.45 7.11
C GLN A 192 16.26 17.96 8.55
N ASN A 193 16.75 19.18 8.72
CA ASN A 193 17.03 19.79 10.02
C ASN A 193 15.92 20.73 10.51
N TYR A 194 14.79 20.81 9.79
CA TYR A 194 13.58 21.56 10.14
C TYR A 194 12.47 20.61 10.58
#